data_eda97e8a1b2345a37892446c7b3b3a70
#
_entry.id   eda97e8a1b2345a37892446c7b3b3a70
#
_cell.length_a   1.000
_cell.length_b   1.000
_cell.length_c   1.000
_cell.angle_alpha   90.00
_cell.angle_beta   90.00
_cell.angle_gamma   90.00
#
_symmetry.space_group_name_H-M   'P 1'
#
loop_
_entity.id
_entity.type
_entity.pdbx_description
1 polymer ?
#
loop_
_entity_poly.entity_id
_entity_poly.type
_entity_poly.pdbx_seq_one_letter_code
_entity_poly.pdbx_strand_id
1 'polypeptide(L)'
;MNTEMKNATEVFSGENQQKRVNKLIDDMTLFDDDLMSHVFDKNIEATELILRIILGEDIKVIRVDGQDELKNPLVDGRNITLDVHAVDSRGKEIDIEVQGDAKGAVVKRARFHSSMVDVRMLKASQNFKQLRDSYVIFIYKKDKFKKGLPIYHIDRYVKETGKIFEDGSHIIYVNGSYR
;
A
#
# COMPACT_ATOMS: atom_id res chain seq x y z
N MET A 1 7.19 -48.14 30.35
CA MET A 1 8.20 -47.06 30.38
C MET A 1 8.35 -46.33 29.00
N ASN A 2 7.50 -46.60 27.97
CA ASN A 2 7.68 -46.04 26.62
C ASN A 2 6.62 -45.03 26.15
N THR A 3 5.52 -44.87 26.92
CA THR A 3 4.42 -43.98 26.48
C THR A 3 4.57 -42.55 27.03
N GLU A 4 5.09 -42.40 28.25
CA GLU A 4 5.34 -41.10 28.85
C GLU A 4 6.51 -40.34 28.23
N MET A 5 7.55 -41.04 27.80
CA MET A 5 8.69 -40.43 27.05
C MET A 5 8.29 -39.91 25.66
N LYS A 6 7.38 -40.60 24.94
CA LYS A 6 6.87 -40.11 23.65
C LYS A 6 6.03 -38.86 23.78
N ASN A 7 5.14 -38.82 24.79
CA ASN A 7 4.32 -37.63 25.04
C ASN A 7 5.17 -36.42 25.46
N ALA A 8 6.20 -36.59 26.25
CA ALA A 8 7.09 -35.50 26.63
C ALA A 8 7.87 -34.95 25.42
N THR A 9 8.34 -35.81 24.52
CA THR A 9 9.11 -35.39 23.34
C THR A 9 8.20 -34.64 22.32
N GLU A 10 6.96 -35.05 22.14
CA GLU A 10 5.97 -34.37 21.29
C GLU A 10 5.55 -33.00 21.87
N VAL A 11 5.36 -32.89 23.18
CA VAL A 11 5.06 -31.61 23.84
C VAL A 11 6.23 -30.64 23.75
N PHE A 12 7.47 -31.11 23.97
CA PHE A 12 8.67 -30.28 23.82
C PHE A 12 8.90 -29.84 22.35
N SER A 13 8.53 -30.66 21.37
CA SER A 13 8.60 -30.26 19.95
C SER A 13 7.57 -29.20 19.60
N GLY A 14 6.35 -29.33 20.15
CA GLY A 14 5.24 -28.36 19.95
C GLY A 14 5.55 -27.00 20.58
N GLU A 15 6.07 -26.96 21.82
CA GLU A 15 6.46 -25.70 22.47
C GLU A 15 7.60 -24.98 21.75
N ASN A 16 8.59 -25.72 21.26
CA ASN A 16 9.68 -25.15 20.46
C ASN A 16 9.20 -24.64 19.10
N GLN A 17 8.24 -25.32 18.49
CA GLN A 17 7.62 -24.86 17.23
C GLN A 17 6.80 -23.60 17.45
N GLN A 18 6.00 -23.53 18.52
CA GLN A 18 5.23 -22.34 18.87
C GLN A 18 6.13 -21.14 19.19
N LYS A 19 7.22 -21.33 19.94
CA LYS A 19 8.22 -20.28 20.20
C LYS A 19 8.86 -19.76 18.91
N ARG A 20 9.16 -20.64 17.94
CA ARG A 20 9.68 -20.24 16.63
C ARG A 20 8.65 -19.44 15.83
N VAL A 21 7.39 -19.88 15.81
CA VAL A 21 6.29 -19.17 15.12
C VAL A 21 6.08 -17.80 15.77
N ASN A 22 5.99 -17.71 17.10
CA ASN A 22 5.84 -16.43 17.78
C ASN A 22 7.00 -15.48 17.45
N LYS A 23 8.24 -15.99 17.46
CA LYS A 23 9.39 -15.17 17.09
C LYS A 23 9.33 -14.69 15.65
N LEU A 24 8.88 -15.52 14.70
CA LEU A 24 8.68 -15.11 13.31
C LEU A 24 7.62 -13.99 13.22
N ILE A 25 6.53 -14.11 13.95
CA ILE A 25 5.47 -13.08 14.02
C ILE A 25 6.02 -11.77 14.61
N ASP A 26 6.78 -11.86 15.71
CA ASP A 26 7.37 -10.69 16.38
C ASP A 26 8.41 -9.98 15.48
N ASP A 27 9.07 -10.71 14.59
CA ASP A 27 10.06 -10.19 13.64
C ASP A 27 9.41 -9.63 12.35
N MET A 28 8.11 -9.87 12.10
CA MET A 28 7.39 -9.34 10.93
C MET A 28 7.23 -7.82 11.01
N THR A 29 7.29 -7.21 9.88
CA THR A 29 7.12 -5.75 9.73
C THR A 29 6.12 -5.44 8.62
N LEU A 30 5.65 -4.20 8.53
CA LEU A 30 4.79 -3.75 7.43
C LEU A 30 5.44 -3.90 6.03
N PHE A 31 6.71 -4.30 5.97
CA PHE A 31 7.41 -4.60 4.71
C PHE A 31 7.33 -6.09 4.31
N ASP A 32 6.59 -6.89 5.07
CA ASP A 32 6.28 -8.27 4.73
C ASP A 32 4.92 -8.31 4.02
N ASP A 33 4.88 -8.74 2.78
CA ASP A 33 3.71 -8.72 1.90
C ASP A 33 2.50 -9.44 2.52
N ASP A 34 2.73 -10.59 3.18
CA ASP A 34 1.68 -11.35 3.85
C ASP A 34 1.08 -10.59 5.03
N LEU A 35 1.92 -9.91 5.84
CA LEU A 35 1.44 -9.12 6.98
C LEU A 35 0.62 -7.92 6.50
N MET A 36 1.10 -7.21 5.49
CA MET A 36 0.40 -6.06 4.92
C MET A 36 -1.00 -6.43 4.45
N SER A 37 -1.11 -7.46 3.61
CA SER A 37 -2.40 -7.88 3.08
C SER A 37 -3.37 -8.29 4.19
N HIS A 38 -2.91 -9.01 5.22
CA HIS A 38 -3.76 -9.44 6.32
C HIS A 38 -4.17 -8.30 7.28
N VAL A 39 -3.26 -7.36 7.56
CA VAL A 39 -3.54 -6.24 8.48
C VAL A 39 -4.54 -5.27 7.89
N PHE A 40 -4.45 -5.00 6.58
CA PHE A 40 -5.27 -3.97 5.94
C PHE A 40 -6.49 -4.51 5.20
N ASP A 41 -6.56 -5.82 4.86
CA ASP A 41 -7.73 -6.35 4.17
C ASP A 41 -9.01 -6.16 5.00
N LYS A 42 -9.97 -5.43 4.44
CA LYS A 42 -11.24 -5.03 5.08
C LYS A 42 -11.08 -4.23 6.40
N ASN A 43 -9.88 -3.83 6.77
CA ASN A 43 -9.60 -3.13 8.01
C ASN A 43 -9.61 -1.60 7.80
N ILE A 44 -10.80 -1.02 7.92
CA ILE A 44 -11.01 0.43 7.75
C ILE A 44 -10.22 1.22 8.78
N GLU A 45 -10.24 0.83 10.07
CA GLU A 45 -9.61 1.57 11.15
C GLU A 45 -8.08 1.68 10.97
N ALA A 46 -7.42 0.55 10.64
CA ALA A 46 -5.99 0.55 10.37
C ALA A 46 -5.64 1.41 9.15
N THR A 47 -6.47 1.36 8.11
CA THR A 47 -6.28 2.14 6.89
C THR A 47 -6.48 3.64 7.16
N GLU A 48 -7.51 4.04 7.88
CA GLU A 48 -7.72 5.43 8.29
C GLU A 48 -6.55 5.97 9.13
N LEU A 49 -6.02 5.14 10.06
CA LEU A 49 -4.89 5.51 10.88
C LEU A 49 -3.64 5.79 10.04
N ILE A 50 -3.27 4.89 9.13
CA ILE A 50 -2.07 5.08 8.29
C ILE A 50 -2.24 6.28 7.34
N LEU A 51 -3.42 6.46 6.76
CA LEU A 51 -3.72 7.59 5.90
C LEU A 51 -3.68 8.92 6.65
N ARG A 52 -4.20 8.99 7.89
CA ARG A 52 -4.07 10.17 8.75
C ARG A 52 -2.62 10.54 9.01
N ILE A 53 -1.77 9.53 9.28
CA ILE A 53 -0.33 9.76 9.51
C ILE A 53 0.35 10.29 8.25
N ILE A 54 0.03 9.74 7.08
CA ILE A 54 0.70 10.07 5.82
C ILE A 54 0.19 11.40 5.24
N LEU A 55 -1.12 11.62 5.26
CA LEU A 55 -1.75 12.78 4.62
C LEU A 55 -1.97 13.97 5.56
N GLY A 56 -1.85 13.75 6.88
CA GLY A 56 -2.02 14.80 7.88
C GLY A 56 -3.47 15.28 8.05
N GLU A 57 -4.44 14.57 7.46
CA GLU A 57 -5.87 14.88 7.55
C GLU A 57 -6.70 13.64 7.90
N ASP A 58 -7.88 13.84 8.50
CA ASP A 58 -8.83 12.77 8.75
C ASP A 58 -9.55 12.39 7.46
N ILE A 59 -9.36 11.15 7.05
CA ILE A 59 -10.01 10.57 5.88
C ILE A 59 -10.98 9.51 6.34
N LYS A 60 -12.24 9.62 5.91
CA LYS A 60 -13.25 8.61 6.18
C LYS A 60 -13.26 7.58 5.06
N VAL A 61 -12.68 6.43 5.35
CA VAL A 61 -12.64 5.29 4.41
C VAL A 61 -13.98 4.54 4.45
N ILE A 62 -14.47 4.13 3.29
CA ILE A 62 -15.73 3.36 3.16
C ILE A 62 -15.48 1.96 2.60
N ARG A 63 -14.34 1.72 1.98
CA ARG A 63 -13.96 0.41 1.45
C ARG A 63 -12.44 0.24 1.50
N VAL A 64 -12.00 -0.96 1.87
CA VAL A 64 -10.60 -1.40 1.79
C VAL A 64 -10.57 -2.82 1.24
N ASP A 65 -9.73 -3.04 0.27
CA ASP A 65 -9.45 -4.36 -0.31
C ASP A 65 -7.93 -4.59 -0.31
N GLY A 66 -7.48 -5.69 0.30
CA GLY A 66 -6.11 -6.17 0.20
C GLY A 66 -5.91 -6.94 -1.10
N GLN A 67 -4.73 -6.83 -1.73
CA GLN A 67 -4.37 -7.55 -2.96
C GLN A 67 -5.42 -7.41 -4.09
N ASP A 68 -5.89 -6.18 -4.34
CA ASP A 68 -6.90 -5.90 -5.35
C ASP A 68 -6.29 -5.89 -6.77
N GLU A 69 -6.69 -6.84 -7.61
CA GLU A 69 -6.21 -6.93 -8.99
C GLU A 69 -6.94 -5.94 -9.91
N LEU A 70 -6.20 -5.02 -10.51
CA LEU A 70 -6.67 -4.16 -11.59
C LEU A 70 -6.28 -4.76 -12.94
N LYS A 71 -7.29 -5.25 -13.67
CA LYS A 71 -7.09 -5.78 -15.02
C LYS A 71 -6.92 -4.66 -16.01
N ASN A 72 -5.91 -4.80 -16.86
CA ASN A 72 -5.72 -3.89 -17.97
C ASN A 72 -6.84 -4.09 -19.00
N PRO A 73 -7.49 -3.03 -19.50
CA PRO A 73 -8.54 -3.15 -20.50
C PRO A 73 -8.04 -3.61 -21.88
N LEU A 74 -6.75 -3.53 -22.13
CA LEU A 74 -6.14 -3.99 -23.37
C LEU A 74 -5.85 -5.50 -23.29
N VAL A 75 -6.09 -6.21 -24.40
CA VAL A 75 -5.67 -7.61 -24.55
C VAL A 75 -4.14 -7.65 -24.41
N ASP A 76 -3.63 -8.59 -23.62
CA ASP A 76 -2.20 -8.72 -23.28
C ASP A 76 -1.60 -7.50 -22.54
N GLY A 77 -2.42 -6.56 -22.08
CA GLY A 77 -2.00 -5.44 -21.26
C GLY A 77 -1.55 -5.90 -19.87
N ARG A 78 -0.58 -5.18 -19.28
CA ARG A 78 -0.08 -5.50 -17.94
C ARG A 78 -1.13 -5.21 -16.89
N ASN A 79 -1.56 -6.23 -16.14
CA ASN A 79 -2.32 -6.07 -14.90
C ASN A 79 -1.42 -5.54 -13.79
N ILE A 80 -2.02 -4.98 -12.76
CA ILE A 80 -1.37 -4.68 -11.48
C ILE A 80 -2.20 -5.25 -10.34
N THR A 81 -1.53 -5.58 -9.24
CA THR A 81 -2.18 -5.87 -7.98
C THR A 81 -1.80 -4.76 -7.02
N LEU A 82 -2.80 -4.14 -6.40
CA LEU A 82 -2.61 -3.13 -5.37
C LEU A 82 -2.47 -3.83 -4.03
N ASP A 83 -1.43 -3.52 -3.26
CA ASP A 83 -1.22 -4.15 -1.94
C ASP A 83 -2.38 -3.80 -1.00
N VAL A 84 -2.79 -2.54 -0.96
CA VAL A 84 -3.98 -2.06 -0.27
C VAL A 84 -4.70 -1.03 -1.13
N HIS A 85 -5.93 -1.31 -1.49
CA HIS A 85 -6.80 -0.40 -2.23
C HIS A 85 -7.90 0.14 -1.30
N ALA A 86 -7.97 1.45 -1.13
CA ALA A 86 -8.99 2.09 -0.31
C ALA A 86 -9.80 3.12 -1.11
N VAL A 87 -11.06 3.29 -0.72
CA VAL A 87 -11.95 4.33 -1.26
C VAL A 87 -12.50 5.14 -0.10
N ASP A 88 -12.38 6.46 -0.19
CA ASP A 88 -12.93 7.36 0.84
C ASP A 88 -14.40 7.71 0.59
N SER A 89 -15.04 8.38 1.57
CA SER A 89 -16.44 8.79 1.49
C SER A 89 -16.74 9.82 0.40
N ARG A 90 -15.72 10.45 -0.20
CA ARG A 90 -15.81 11.39 -1.32
C ARG A 90 -15.54 10.73 -2.66
N GLY A 91 -15.24 9.41 -2.66
CA GLY A 91 -14.91 8.62 -3.84
C GLY A 91 -13.47 8.78 -4.31
N LYS A 92 -12.57 9.31 -3.48
CA LYS A 92 -11.12 9.28 -3.76
C LYS A 92 -10.62 7.84 -3.74
N GLU A 93 -9.82 7.49 -4.71
CA GLU A 93 -9.18 6.15 -4.81
C GLU A 93 -7.75 6.24 -4.29
N ILE A 94 -7.39 5.32 -3.42
CA ILE A 94 -6.10 5.34 -2.70
C ILE A 94 -5.44 3.96 -2.84
N ASP A 95 -4.27 3.94 -3.43
CA ASP A 95 -3.39 2.79 -3.58
C ASP A 95 -2.22 2.94 -2.61
N ILE A 96 -2.05 1.97 -1.70
CA ILE A 96 -0.92 1.95 -0.75
C ILE A 96 -0.07 0.72 -1.07
N GLU A 97 1.16 0.97 -1.49
CA GLU A 97 2.16 -0.01 -1.88
C GLU A 97 3.29 -0.06 -0.87
N VAL A 98 3.67 -1.24 -0.41
CA VAL A 98 4.80 -1.41 0.51
C VAL A 98 5.97 -2.09 -0.19
N GLN A 99 7.13 -1.46 -0.12
CA GLN A 99 8.32 -1.92 -0.84
C GLN A 99 9.50 -2.16 0.11
N GLY A 100 9.79 -3.43 0.37
CA GLY A 100 10.95 -3.84 1.17
C GLY A 100 12.28 -3.65 0.45
N ASP A 101 12.31 -3.78 -0.89
CA ASP A 101 13.52 -3.70 -1.71
C ASP A 101 13.50 -2.47 -2.64
N ALA A 102 14.66 -1.84 -2.80
CA ALA A 102 14.88 -0.71 -3.71
C ALA A 102 14.70 -1.06 -5.19
N LYS A 103 14.79 -2.33 -5.58
CA LYS A 103 14.62 -2.77 -6.98
C LYS A 103 13.21 -2.58 -7.51
N GLY A 104 12.17 -2.66 -6.68
CA GLY A 104 10.78 -2.38 -7.04
C GLY A 104 10.47 -0.89 -7.21
N ALA A 105 11.40 -0.02 -6.87
CA ALA A 105 11.24 1.43 -6.70
C ALA A 105 11.33 2.23 -8.02
N VAL A 106 10.81 1.71 -9.12
CA VAL A 106 10.85 2.43 -10.40
C VAL A 106 9.80 3.54 -10.41
N VAL A 107 10.23 4.80 -10.54
CA VAL A 107 9.34 5.97 -10.59
C VAL A 107 8.19 5.82 -11.61
N LYS A 108 8.46 5.15 -12.75
CA LYS A 108 7.45 4.86 -13.76
C LYS A 108 6.33 3.91 -13.27
N ARG A 109 6.60 3.08 -12.23
CA ARG A 109 5.58 2.22 -11.63
C ARG A 109 4.47 3.05 -10.99
N ALA A 110 4.82 4.08 -10.22
CA ALA A 110 3.84 4.97 -9.60
C ALA A 110 2.93 5.63 -10.65
N ARG A 111 3.51 6.13 -11.75
CA ARG A 111 2.73 6.68 -12.86
C ARG A 111 1.79 5.64 -13.49
N PHE A 112 2.25 4.39 -13.64
CA PHE A 112 1.43 3.33 -14.22
C PHE A 112 0.26 2.95 -13.29
N HIS A 113 0.51 2.82 -11.98
CA HIS A 113 -0.51 2.59 -10.96
C HIS A 113 -1.56 3.72 -10.99
N SER A 114 -1.14 4.99 -10.96
CA SER A 114 -2.04 6.15 -11.07
C SER A 114 -2.94 6.06 -12.30
N SER A 115 -2.38 5.72 -13.47
CA SER A 115 -3.18 5.57 -14.71
C SER A 115 -4.17 4.40 -14.64
N MET A 116 -3.81 3.28 -14.01
CA MET A 116 -4.70 2.13 -13.86
C MET A 116 -5.85 2.41 -12.89
N VAL A 117 -5.58 3.15 -11.83
CA VAL A 117 -6.60 3.63 -10.88
C VAL A 117 -7.58 4.57 -11.60
N ASP A 118 -7.09 5.53 -12.38
CA ASP A 118 -7.93 6.46 -13.15
C ASP A 118 -8.83 5.73 -14.16
N VAL A 119 -8.29 4.74 -14.88
CA VAL A 119 -9.07 3.93 -15.83
C VAL A 119 -10.22 3.19 -15.13
N ARG A 120 -10.03 2.76 -13.88
CA ARG A 120 -11.08 2.08 -13.11
C ARG A 120 -12.19 3.02 -12.65
N MET A 121 -11.87 4.28 -12.37
CA MET A 121 -12.83 5.25 -11.84
C MET A 121 -13.92 5.63 -12.84
N LEU A 122 -13.59 5.73 -14.13
CA LEU A 122 -14.53 6.18 -15.16
C LEU A 122 -15.04 5.02 -16.01
N LYS A 123 -16.36 4.98 -16.16
CA LYS A 123 -17.04 4.07 -17.11
C LYS A 123 -17.21 4.76 -18.46
N ALA A 124 -17.47 3.96 -19.51
CA ALA A 124 -17.86 4.50 -20.79
C ALA A 124 -19.02 5.49 -20.64
N SER A 125 -18.99 6.59 -21.37
CA SER A 125 -19.97 7.68 -21.33
C SER A 125 -19.92 8.61 -20.09
N GLN A 126 -19.11 8.37 -19.09
CA GLN A 126 -18.94 9.30 -17.98
C GLN A 126 -18.05 10.49 -18.38
N ASN A 127 -18.36 11.66 -17.84
CA ASN A 127 -17.58 12.88 -18.09
C ASN A 127 -16.30 12.88 -17.25
N PHE A 128 -15.18 13.36 -17.82
CA PHE A 128 -13.90 13.49 -17.10
C PHE A 128 -13.99 14.34 -15.82
N LYS A 129 -14.95 15.26 -15.72
CA LYS A 129 -15.23 16.00 -14.47
C LYS A 129 -15.69 15.12 -13.31
N GLN A 130 -16.08 13.86 -13.57
CA GLN A 130 -16.45 12.89 -12.55
C GLN A 130 -15.27 12.09 -12.00
N LEU A 131 -14.09 12.23 -12.63
CA LEU A 131 -12.85 11.67 -12.11
C LEU A 131 -12.58 12.28 -10.73
N ARG A 132 -12.34 11.44 -9.75
CA ARG A 132 -12.01 11.84 -8.38
C ARG A 132 -10.51 11.86 -8.20
N ASP A 133 -10.04 12.52 -7.14
CA ASP A 133 -8.63 12.50 -6.81
C ASP A 133 -8.15 11.06 -6.59
N SER A 134 -6.95 10.76 -7.07
CA SER A 134 -6.25 9.49 -6.87
C SER A 134 -4.95 9.70 -6.11
N TYR A 135 -4.68 8.79 -5.18
CA TYR A 135 -3.46 8.77 -4.39
C TYR A 135 -2.73 7.45 -4.61
N VAL A 136 -1.47 7.51 -5.03
CA VAL A 136 -0.58 6.35 -5.09
C VAL A 136 0.53 6.56 -4.08
N ILE A 137 0.50 5.79 -3.00
CA ILE A 137 1.37 5.94 -1.83
C ILE A 137 2.34 4.77 -1.79
N PHE A 138 3.63 5.05 -1.92
CA PHE A 138 4.68 4.05 -1.77
C PHE A 138 5.37 4.19 -0.41
N ILE A 139 5.31 3.16 0.40
CA ILE A 139 6.04 3.08 1.68
C ILE A 139 7.31 2.27 1.45
N TYR A 140 8.45 2.92 1.49
CA TYR A 140 9.75 2.27 1.31
C TYR A 140 10.44 1.98 2.63
N LYS A 141 11.04 0.81 2.75
CA LYS A 141 11.89 0.47 3.92
C LYS A 141 13.09 1.40 4.07
N LYS A 142 13.59 1.99 2.98
CA LYS A 142 14.71 2.95 2.96
C LYS A 142 14.29 4.24 2.28
N ASP A 143 14.95 5.35 2.63
CA ASP A 143 14.71 6.64 1.98
C ASP A 143 15.01 6.57 0.47
N LYS A 144 13.97 6.64 -0.35
CA LYS A 144 14.02 6.59 -1.80
C LYS A 144 14.87 7.71 -2.39
N PHE A 145 14.76 8.90 -1.85
CA PHE A 145 15.39 10.12 -2.37
C PHE A 145 16.67 10.49 -1.62
N LYS A 146 17.00 9.80 -0.52
CA LYS A 146 18.21 10.01 0.30
C LYS A 146 18.35 11.47 0.78
N LYS A 147 17.24 12.13 1.13
CA LYS A 147 17.19 13.50 1.63
C LYS A 147 16.81 13.58 3.10
N GLY A 148 16.54 12.44 3.75
CA GLY A 148 16.24 12.38 5.17
C GLY A 148 14.87 12.93 5.56
N LEU A 149 13.96 13.11 4.61
CA LEU A 149 12.58 13.53 4.92
C LEU A 149 11.69 12.33 5.20
N PRO A 150 10.66 12.48 6.04
CA PRO A 150 9.72 11.40 6.33
C PRO A 150 8.80 11.07 5.13
N ILE A 151 8.38 12.11 4.41
CA ILE A 151 7.40 12.01 3.31
C ILE A 151 7.83 12.93 2.18
N TYR A 152 7.62 12.49 0.95
CA TYR A 152 7.86 13.23 -0.28
C TYR A 152 6.58 13.25 -1.11
N HIS A 153 6.08 14.43 -1.42
CA HIS A 153 4.93 14.64 -2.30
C HIS A 153 5.42 14.93 -3.72
N ILE A 154 4.84 14.26 -4.68
CA ILE A 154 5.18 14.40 -6.10
C ILE A 154 3.96 14.92 -6.82
N ASP A 155 4.03 16.17 -7.24
CA ASP A 155 2.97 16.86 -7.97
C ASP A 155 3.44 17.27 -9.37
N ARG A 156 2.48 17.52 -10.25
CA ARG A 156 2.74 18.11 -11.56
C ARG A 156 2.67 19.63 -11.47
N TYR A 157 3.53 20.28 -12.22
CA TYR A 157 3.63 21.74 -12.26
C TYR A 157 3.50 22.26 -13.67
N VAL A 158 2.84 23.41 -13.82
CA VAL A 158 2.89 24.21 -15.04
C VAL A 158 4.27 24.87 -15.08
N LYS A 159 5.13 24.41 -15.99
CA LYS A 159 6.55 24.79 -16.04
C LYS A 159 6.77 26.30 -16.13
N GLU A 160 5.92 26.98 -16.89
CA GLU A 160 6.04 28.42 -17.17
C GLU A 160 5.67 29.29 -15.98
N THR A 161 4.82 28.80 -15.07
CA THR A 161 4.33 29.56 -13.92
C THR A 161 4.84 29.05 -12.57
N GLY A 162 5.38 27.84 -12.53
CA GLY A 162 5.79 27.16 -11.30
C GLY A 162 4.62 26.76 -10.39
N LYS A 163 3.37 26.88 -10.86
CA LYS A 163 2.18 26.51 -10.08
C LYS A 163 1.86 25.04 -10.23
N ILE A 164 1.31 24.43 -9.16
CA ILE A 164 0.78 23.08 -9.19
C ILE A 164 -0.33 23.00 -10.25
N PHE A 165 -0.38 21.88 -10.98
CA PHE A 165 -1.34 21.70 -12.08
C PHE A 165 -2.76 21.34 -11.58
N GLU A 166 -2.88 20.89 -10.33
CA GLU A 166 -4.15 20.60 -9.64
C GLU A 166 -5.06 19.60 -10.40
N ASP A 167 -4.47 18.57 -10.98
CA ASP A 167 -5.21 17.56 -11.75
C ASP A 167 -5.80 16.43 -10.88
N GLY A 168 -5.62 16.50 -9.57
CA GLY A 168 -6.16 15.53 -8.60
C GLY A 168 -5.40 14.19 -8.55
N SER A 169 -4.27 14.06 -9.25
CA SER A 169 -3.43 12.86 -9.20
C SER A 169 -2.21 13.09 -8.32
N HIS A 170 -2.13 12.36 -7.21
CA HIS A 170 -1.11 12.52 -6.19
C HIS A 170 -0.25 11.27 -6.06
N ILE A 171 1.08 11.44 -6.04
CA ILE A 171 2.02 10.36 -5.76
C ILE A 171 2.80 10.74 -4.51
N ILE A 172 2.84 9.83 -3.53
CA ILE A 172 3.51 10.05 -2.24
C ILE A 172 4.51 8.94 -1.99
N TYR A 173 5.70 9.32 -1.53
CA TYR A 173 6.73 8.38 -1.08
C TYR A 173 6.97 8.56 0.40
N VAL A 174 6.80 7.50 1.17
CA VAL A 174 7.03 7.47 2.62
C VAL A 174 8.36 6.79 2.90
N ASN A 175 9.17 7.42 3.74
CA ASN A 175 10.46 6.91 4.18
C ASN A 175 10.27 6.09 5.47
N GLY A 176 10.16 4.76 5.36
CA GLY A 176 10.01 3.88 6.52
C GLY A 176 11.25 3.74 7.40
N SER A 177 12.38 4.32 7.00
CA SER A 177 13.59 4.41 7.84
C SER A 177 13.72 5.73 8.62
N TYR A 178 12.77 6.64 8.48
CA TYR A 178 12.74 7.90 9.20
C TYR A 178 12.59 7.66 10.72
N ARG A 179 13.39 8.34 11.55
CA ARG A 179 13.38 8.22 13.01
C ARG A 179 13.44 9.61 13.64
#